data_a8ca9863c9378792305064fa5ce788c2
#
_entry.id   a8ca9863c9378792305064fa5ce788c2
#
_cell.length_a   1.000
_cell.length_b   1.000
_cell.length_c   1.000
_cell.angle_alpha   90.00
_cell.angle_beta   90.00
_cell.angle_gamma   90.00
#
_symmetry.space_group_name_H-M   'P 1'
#
loop_
_entity.id
_entity.type
_entity.pdbx_description
1 polymer ?
#
loop_
_entity_poly.entity_id
_entity_poly.type
_entity_poly.pdbx_seq_one_letter_code
_entity_poly.pdbx_strand_id
1 'polypeptide(L)'
;MKRKSLTFIFSVLVLMLAVPASGRDLKVLYWNIQNGMWADQENNYDNFVEYVKSQDPDICVWCEAESRYRTGTNVKMTEYDEFYLPWNWDFLARRYGHQYVLVCGKRDTFPQVITSKYPVRIVKRVNGNGDDIIVVHGAGWAQVEVCGKEINIVTLHTWPQRYAYKAENQAESGKNQEGDVFRAKEMKYICDQTIGTVPDAASQYWIMLGDFNAVSRVDNGIYGFDEDNKAFLVHDYVSGNTPYIDIVDRLHPGDFQKSTFSGRRIDFIYMTEPLFRKVRSAEIIHDGYPTACRDPRGVTKFCYPSDHYPIIVNLKF
;
A
#
# COMPACT_ATOMS: atom_id res chain seq x y z
N MET A 1 -25.22 -77.82 -8.23
CA MET A 1 -24.33 -77.10 -7.35
C MET A 1 -24.38 -75.61 -7.75
N LYS A 2 -25.13 -74.74 -6.99
CA LYS A 2 -25.20 -73.29 -7.25
C LYS A 2 -24.20 -72.62 -6.33
N ARG A 3 -23.17 -72.01 -6.93
CA ARG A 3 -22.24 -71.13 -6.18
C ARG A 3 -22.91 -69.78 -5.89
N LYS A 4 -23.05 -69.42 -4.62
CA LYS A 4 -23.45 -68.08 -4.16
C LYS A 4 -22.20 -67.20 -4.10
N SER A 5 -22.17 -66.17 -4.90
CA SER A 5 -21.13 -65.16 -4.88
C SER A 5 -21.47 -64.18 -3.74
N LEU A 6 -20.55 -64.04 -2.79
CA LEU A 6 -20.69 -63.11 -1.64
C LEU A 6 -19.95 -61.84 -2.01
N THR A 7 -20.72 -60.76 -2.29
CA THR A 7 -20.16 -59.46 -2.58
C THR A 7 -19.92 -58.70 -1.25
N PHE A 8 -18.65 -58.49 -0.91
CA PHE A 8 -18.26 -57.71 0.25
C PHE A 8 -18.24 -56.22 -0.16
N ILE A 9 -19.15 -55.45 0.38
CA ILE A 9 -19.16 -53.97 0.23
C ILE A 9 -18.28 -53.40 1.33
N PHE A 10 -17.10 -52.88 0.97
CA PHE A 10 -16.26 -52.11 1.86
C PHE A 10 -16.76 -50.65 1.89
N SER A 11 -17.47 -50.27 2.97
CA SER A 11 -17.80 -48.87 3.23
C SER A 11 -16.58 -48.20 3.84
N VAL A 12 -15.89 -47.39 3.06
CA VAL A 12 -14.84 -46.48 3.59
C VAL A 12 -15.51 -45.29 4.23
N LEU A 13 -15.55 -45.29 5.56
CA LEU A 13 -15.99 -44.15 6.34
C LEU A 13 -14.83 -43.12 6.37
N VAL A 14 -14.88 -42.11 5.51
CA VAL A 14 -13.95 -40.99 5.60
C VAL A 14 -14.36 -40.13 6.80
N LEU A 15 -13.69 -40.31 7.93
CA LEU A 15 -13.75 -39.40 9.06
C LEU A 15 -13.04 -38.09 8.61
N MET A 16 -13.81 -37.11 8.22
CA MET A 16 -13.31 -35.71 8.16
C MET A 16 -13.08 -35.26 9.60
N LEU A 17 -11.86 -35.39 10.08
CA LEU A 17 -11.42 -34.70 11.28
C LEU A 17 -11.53 -33.19 10.98
N ALA A 18 -12.53 -32.54 11.53
CA ALA A 18 -12.59 -31.10 11.60
C ALA A 18 -11.39 -30.64 12.45
N VAL A 19 -10.30 -30.31 11.79
CA VAL A 19 -9.19 -29.58 12.42
C VAL A 19 -9.83 -28.27 12.90
N PRO A 20 -9.78 -27.96 14.21
CA PRO A 20 -10.25 -26.67 14.66
C PRO A 20 -9.52 -25.61 13.84
N ALA A 21 -10.24 -24.73 13.20
CA ALA A 21 -9.66 -23.60 12.48
C ALA A 21 -8.99 -22.72 13.53
N SER A 22 -7.72 -23.02 13.84
CA SER A 22 -6.87 -22.09 14.58
C SER A 22 -6.83 -20.84 13.74
N GLY A 23 -7.30 -19.74 14.30
CA GLY A 23 -7.33 -18.48 13.57
C GLY A 23 -5.97 -18.21 12.96
N ARG A 24 -5.94 -18.03 11.64
CA ARG A 24 -4.70 -17.81 10.90
C ARG A 24 -4.31 -16.34 11.04
N ASP A 25 -3.06 -16.12 11.38
CA ASP A 25 -2.48 -14.79 11.39
C ASP A 25 -2.23 -14.36 9.93
N LEU A 26 -2.48 -13.10 9.64
CA LEU A 26 -2.19 -12.43 8.37
C LEU A 26 -1.39 -11.18 8.65
N LYS A 27 -0.21 -11.07 8.05
CA LYS A 27 0.65 -9.90 8.18
C LYS A 27 0.68 -9.12 6.87
N VAL A 28 0.30 -7.86 6.92
CA VAL A 28 0.37 -6.91 5.81
C VAL A 28 1.48 -5.92 6.08
N LEU A 29 2.38 -5.73 5.10
CA LEU A 29 3.42 -4.73 5.12
C LEU A 29 3.15 -3.71 4.01
N TYR A 30 3.11 -2.44 4.35
CA TYR A 30 3.10 -1.33 3.41
C TYR A 30 4.40 -0.53 3.54
N TRP A 31 4.96 -0.10 2.40
CA TRP A 31 6.11 0.79 2.41
C TRP A 31 6.24 1.57 1.09
N ASN A 32 6.40 2.89 1.17
CA ASN A 32 6.92 3.68 0.07
C ASN A 32 8.44 3.49 0.04
N ILE A 33 8.93 2.84 -1.02
CA ILE A 33 10.32 2.40 -1.14
C ILE A 33 11.20 3.38 -1.91
N GLN A 34 10.79 4.58 -2.04
CA GLN A 34 11.51 5.69 -2.65
C GLN A 34 12.20 5.36 -3.97
N ASN A 35 11.61 5.77 -5.08
CA ASN A 35 12.20 5.60 -6.41
C ASN A 35 12.71 4.18 -6.70
N GLY A 36 11.90 3.16 -6.45
CA GLY A 36 12.29 1.79 -6.71
C GLY A 36 13.47 1.33 -5.86
N MET A 37 13.52 1.72 -4.60
CA MET A 37 14.60 1.39 -3.65
C MET A 37 15.98 1.84 -4.15
N TRP A 38 16.11 3.11 -4.49
CA TRP A 38 17.38 3.67 -4.95
C TRP A 38 18.59 3.34 -4.08
N ALA A 39 18.35 3.33 -2.77
CA ALA A 39 19.41 3.18 -1.80
C ALA A 39 20.01 1.77 -1.77
N ASP A 40 19.33 0.77 -2.30
CA ASP A 40 19.78 -0.63 -2.28
C ASP A 40 20.02 -1.23 -3.68
N GLN A 41 19.89 -0.42 -4.73
CA GLN A 41 20.03 -0.86 -6.11
C GLN A 41 21.41 -1.42 -6.41
N GLU A 42 22.49 -0.74 -6.00
CA GLU A 42 23.87 -1.19 -6.23
C GLU A 42 24.21 -2.47 -5.45
N ASN A 43 23.42 -2.79 -4.43
CA ASN A 43 23.50 -4.00 -3.62
C ASN A 43 22.54 -5.09 -4.09
N ASN A 44 22.06 -5.04 -5.32
CA ASN A 44 21.12 -6.00 -5.88
C ASN A 44 19.88 -6.21 -4.98
N TYR A 45 19.46 -5.17 -4.24
CA TYR A 45 18.33 -5.19 -3.30
C TYR A 45 18.48 -6.21 -2.16
N ASP A 46 19.68 -6.61 -1.80
CA ASP A 46 19.91 -7.65 -0.80
C ASP A 46 19.45 -7.20 0.60
N ASN A 47 19.69 -5.94 0.98
CA ASN A 47 19.22 -5.40 2.26
C ASN A 47 17.68 -5.34 2.33
N PHE A 48 17.05 -4.91 1.24
CA PHE A 48 15.59 -4.89 1.12
C PHE A 48 15.00 -6.30 1.28
N VAL A 49 15.56 -7.26 0.56
CA VAL A 49 15.12 -8.68 0.64
C VAL A 49 15.32 -9.24 2.03
N GLU A 50 16.45 -8.98 2.68
CA GLU A 50 16.74 -9.44 4.04
C GLU A 50 15.73 -8.86 5.03
N TYR A 51 15.47 -7.54 4.95
CA TYR A 51 14.48 -6.90 5.80
C TYR A 51 13.08 -7.51 5.62
N VAL A 52 12.61 -7.62 4.37
CA VAL A 52 11.28 -8.20 4.11
C VAL A 52 11.18 -9.63 4.61
N LYS A 53 12.22 -10.45 4.41
CA LYS A 53 12.29 -11.81 4.98
C LYS A 53 12.20 -11.81 6.49
N SER A 54 12.89 -10.89 7.16
CA SER A 54 12.89 -10.83 8.62
C SER A 54 11.51 -10.50 9.19
N GLN A 55 10.72 -9.73 8.44
CA GLN A 55 9.33 -9.41 8.80
C GLN A 55 8.34 -10.52 8.47
N ASP A 56 8.67 -11.40 7.51
CA ASP A 56 7.83 -12.51 7.03
C ASP A 56 6.37 -12.11 6.74
N PRO A 57 6.11 -11.06 5.95
CA PRO A 57 4.76 -10.64 5.62
C PRO A 57 4.06 -11.64 4.71
N ASP A 58 2.73 -11.65 4.74
CA ASP A 58 1.92 -12.45 3.83
C ASP A 58 1.52 -11.67 2.58
N ILE A 59 1.33 -10.37 2.73
CA ILE A 59 1.01 -9.42 1.67
C ILE A 59 1.87 -8.18 1.86
N CYS A 60 2.49 -7.71 0.79
CA CYS A 60 3.18 -6.43 0.77
C CYS A 60 2.54 -5.50 -0.25
N VAL A 61 2.49 -4.22 0.09
CA VAL A 61 2.14 -3.15 -0.84
C VAL A 61 3.29 -2.15 -0.89
N TRP A 62 3.90 -2.04 -2.05
CA TRP A 62 5.03 -1.18 -2.32
C TRP A 62 4.54 0.07 -3.04
N CYS A 63 4.87 1.25 -2.53
CA CYS A 63 4.67 2.52 -3.19
C CYS A 63 5.98 3.02 -3.78
N GLU A 64 5.93 3.82 -4.84
CA GLU A 64 7.10 4.18 -5.65
C GLU A 64 7.89 2.95 -6.14
N ALA A 65 7.18 1.93 -6.57
CA ALA A 65 7.74 0.65 -6.93
C ALA A 65 8.54 0.65 -8.24
N GLU A 66 8.53 1.74 -8.98
CA GLU A 66 9.38 1.98 -10.15
C GLU A 66 10.03 3.35 -10.05
N SER A 67 11.25 3.50 -10.59
CA SER A 67 11.90 4.79 -10.75
C SER A 67 12.13 5.12 -12.22
N ARG A 68 11.82 6.36 -12.57
CA ARG A 68 12.12 6.93 -13.89
C ARG A 68 13.43 7.72 -13.91
N TYR A 69 14.15 7.75 -12.81
CA TYR A 69 15.37 8.51 -12.67
C TYR A 69 16.56 7.58 -12.41
N ARG A 70 17.70 7.92 -12.99
CA ARG A 70 18.94 7.22 -12.69
C ARG A 70 19.31 7.39 -11.23
N THR A 71 19.81 6.33 -10.65
CA THR A 71 20.19 6.29 -9.24
C THR A 71 20.92 7.54 -8.80
N GLY A 72 20.42 8.17 -7.75
CA GLY A 72 21.04 9.34 -7.14
C GLY A 72 21.06 10.60 -8.00
N THR A 73 20.31 10.65 -9.11
CA THR A 73 20.27 11.80 -10.03
C THR A 73 18.84 12.25 -10.31
N ASN A 74 18.69 13.43 -10.91
CA ASN A 74 17.45 13.91 -11.48
C ASN A 74 17.39 13.68 -13.01
N VAL A 75 18.29 12.84 -13.54
CA VAL A 75 18.35 12.51 -14.97
C VAL A 75 17.28 11.46 -15.24
N LYS A 76 16.25 11.88 -15.99
CA LYS A 76 15.16 11.00 -16.39
C LYS A 76 15.67 9.96 -17.39
N MET A 77 15.35 8.70 -17.16
CA MET A 77 15.60 7.63 -18.11
C MET A 77 14.59 7.70 -19.26
N THR A 78 15.05 7.50 -20.47
CA THR A 78 14.22 7.54 -21.69
C THR A 78 13.74 6.17 -22.11
N GLU A 79 14.59 5.16 -21.89
CA GLU A 79 14.26 3.79 -22.23
C GLU A 79 13.63 3.08 -21.06
N TYR A 80 12.57 2.34 -21.31
CA TYR A 80 11.85 1.60 -20.27
C TYR A 80 12.71 0.55 -19.59
N ASP A 81 13.66 -0.04 -20.32
CA ASP A 81 14.59 -1.05 -19.84
C ASP A 81 15.60 -0.52 -18.81
N GLU A 82 15.76 0.80 -18.77
CA GLU A 82 16.63 1.47 -17.80
C GLU A 82 15.92 1.72 -16.46
N PHE A 83 14.59 1.50 -16.36
CA PHE A 83 13.84 1.75 -15.13
C PHE A 83 14.23 0.77 -14.06
N TYR A 84 14.34 1.28 -12.82
CA TYR A 84 14.66 0.47 -11.66
C TYR A 84 13.43 -0.21 -11.08
N LEU A 85 13.55 -1.48 -10.71
CA LEU A 85 12.51 -2.33 -10.14
C LEU A 85 11.18 -2.40 -10.95
N PRO A 86 11.13 -2.33 -12.24
CA PRO A 86 9.80 -2.33 -12.82
C PRO A 86 9.27 -3.69 -13.16
N TRP A 87 10.00 -4.50 -13.83
CA TRP A 87 9.46 -5.70 -14.44
C TRP A 87 9.96 -7.00 -13.84
N ASN A 88 10.95 -6.95 -13.00
CA ASN A 88 11.48 -8.09 -12.27
C ASN A 88 10.89 -8.22 -10.86
N TRP A 89 9.74 -7.63 -10.62
CA TRP A 89 9.09 -7.73 -9.31
C TRP A 89 8.76 -9.18 -8.95
N ASP A 90 8.38 -10.01 -9.89
CA ASP A 90 8.14 -11.44 -9.65
C ASP A 90 9.43 -12.16 -9.23
N PHE A 91 10.57 -11.83 -9.83
CA PHE A 91 11.85 -12.37 -9.44
C PHE A 91 12.27 -11.88 -8.04
N LEU A 92 12.15 -10.58 -7.79
CA LEU A 92 12.48 -9.99 -6.50
C LEU A 92 11.56 -10.52 -5.38
N ALA A 93 10.25 -10.62 -5.64
CA ALA A 93 9.27 -11.12 -4.69
C ALA A 93 9.53 -12.58 -4.25
N ARG A 94 9.95 -13.43 -5.18
CA ARG A 94 10.34 -14.82 -4.86
C ARG A 94 11.53 -14.91 -3.93
N ARG A 95 12.45 -13.94 -3.95
CA ARG A 95 13.61 -13.91 -3.06
C ARG A 95 13.21 -13.79 -1.58
N TYR A 96 12.07 -13.18 -1.28
CA TYR A 96 11.52 -13.09 0.08
C TYR A 96 10.25 -13.92 0.30
N GLY A 97 9.95 -14.85 -0.63
CA GLY A 97 8.94 -15.87 -0.40
C GLY A 97 7.55 -15.59 -0.98
N HIS A 98 7.36 -14.50 -1.73
CA HIS A 98 6.10 -14.19 -2.41
C HIS A 98 6.06 -14.76 -3.83
N GLN A 99 4.95 -15.41 -4.18
CA GLN A 99 4.78 -16.06 -5.48
C GLN A 99 3.90 -15.25 -6.45
N TYR A 100 3.09 -14.33 -5.91
CA TYR A 100 2.15 -13.55 -6.69
C TYR A 100 2.54 -12.09 -6.69
N VAL A 101 2.50 -11.47 -7.86
CA VAL A 101 2.82 -10.05 -8.07
C VAL A 101 1.74 -9.41 -8.92
N LEU A 102 1.32 -8.22 -8.51
CA LEU A 102 0.36 -7.42 -9.23
C LEU A 102 0.81 -5.97 -9.28
N VAL A 103 1.04 -5.44 -10.47
CA VAL A 103 1.31 -4.00 -10.64
C VAL A 103 -0.03 -3.26 -10.60
N CYS A 104 -0.17 -2.37 -9.64
CA CYS A 104 -1.28 -1.46 -9.45
C CYS A 104 -0.91 -0.05 -9.92
N GLY A 105 -1.91 0.80 -10.08
CA GLY A 105 -1.67 2.16 -10.54
C GLY A 105 -1.22 2.23 -11.99
N LYS A 106 -0.45 3.26 -12.30
CA LYS A 106 -0.02 3.57 -13.66
C LYS A 106 1.48 3.36 -13.78
N ARG A 107 1.90 2.42 -14.63
CA ARG A 107 3.32 2.20 -14.90
C ARG A 107 3.99 3.47 -15.42
N ASP A 108 5.29 3.57 -15.19
CA ASP A 108 6.16 4.70 -15.54
C ASP A 108 5.83 6.04 -14.82
N THR A 109 4.95 6.00 -13.81
CA THR A 109 4.59 7.16 -12.98
C THR A 109 4.63 6.83 -11.49
N PHE A 110 5.63 6.10 -11.01
CA PHE A 110 5.75 5.67 -9.61
C PHE A 110 4.55 4.82 -9.13
N PRO A 111 4.26 3.68 -9.78
CA PRO A 111 3.12 2.83 -9.45
C PRO A 111 3.27 2.16 -8.10
N GLN A 112 2.16 1.57 -7.66
CA GLN A 112 2.16 0.66 -6.54
C GLN A 112 2.27 -0.78 -7.06
N VAL A 113 2.90 -1.65 -6.27
CA VAL A 113 2.98 -3.09 -6.53
C VAL A 113 2.50 -3.86 -5.30
N ILE A 114 1.63 -4.85 -5.53
CA ILE A 114 1.27 -5.83 -4.51
C ILE A 114 2.10 -7.08 -4.74
N THR A 115 2.75 -7.60 -3.69
CA THR A 115 3.33 -8.94 -3.70
C THR A 115 2.71 -9.76 -2.59
N SER A 116 2.49 -11.07 -2.81
CA SER A 116 1.70 -11.89 -1.90
C SER A 116 2.11 -13.37 -1.92
N LYS A 117 1.95 -14.03 -0.77
CA LYS A 117 1.95 -15.49 -0.65
C LYS A 117 0.67 -16.12 -1.23
N TYR A 118 -0.41 -15.33 -1.36
CA TYR A 118 -1.73 -15.76 -1.87
C TYR A 118 -1.98 -15.23 -3.27
N PRO A 119 -2.80 -15.92 -4.07
CA PRO A 119 -3.26 -15.40 -5.35
C PRO A 119 -3.91 -14.01 -5.17
N VAL A 120 -3.46 -13.06 -5.97
CA VAL A 120 -4.01 -11.70 -6.01
C VAL A 120 -4.47 -11.39 -7.41
N ARG A 121 -5.65 -10.77 -7.56
CA ARG A 121 -6.20 -10.37 -8.85
C ARG A 121 -6.58 -8.91 -8.87
N ILE A 122 -6.36 -8.27 -10.00
CA ILE A 122 -6.85 -6.91 -10.22
C ILE A 122 -8.37 -6.93 -10.47
N VAL A 123 -9.08 -6.02 -9.82
CA VAL A 123 -10.49 -5.74 -10.09
C VAL A 123 -10.59 -4.52 -10.99
N LYS A 124 -9.88 -3.44 -10.63
CA LYS A 124 -9.94 -2.19 -11.37
C LYS A 124 -8.65 -1.37 -11.22
N ARG A 125 -8.22 -0.72 -12.31
CA ARG A 125 -7.23 0.36 -12.27
C ARG A 125 -7.93 1.68 -12.41
N VAL A 126 -7.55 2.65 -11.58
CA VAL A 126 -8.16 3.98 -11.51
C VAL A 126 -7.11 5.01 -11.91
N ASN A 127 -7.17 5.49 -13.13
CA ASN A 127 -6.20 6.44 -13.70
C ASN A 127 -6.80 7.82 -14.00
N GLY A 128 -8.11 7.99 -13.77
CA GLY A 128 -8.87 9.17 -14.09
C GLY A 128 -10.04 8.84 -15.04
N ASN A 129 -10.80 9.86 -15.46
CA ASN A 129 -11.96 9.72 -16.34
C ASN A 129 -11.63 10.00 -17.82
N GLY A 130 -10.38 10.38 -18.10
CA GLY A 130 -9.95 10.72 -19.48
C GLY A 130 -10.27 12.17 -19.88
N ASP A 131 -10.84 12.96 -18.98
CA ASP A 131 -11.27 14.34 -19.22
C ASP A 131 -10.66 15.28 -18.17
N ASP A 132 -11.38 15.62 -17.13
CA ASP A 132 -11.00 16.61 -16.11
C ASP A 132 -10.39 16.02 -14.83
N ILE A 133 -10.54 14.71 -14.63
CA ILE A 133 -10.00 14.01 -13.45
C ILE A 133 -8.86 13.10 -13.87
N ILE A 134 -7.70 13.35 -13.28
CA ILE A 134 -6.49 12.55 -13.45
C ILE A 134 -6.09 12.04 -12.07
N VAL A 135 -5.79 10.73 -11.96
CA VAL A 135 -5.06 10.14 -10.83
C VAL A 135 -3.64 9.93 -11.31
N VAL A 136 -2.73 10.80 -10.87
CA VAL A 136 -1.42 10.98 -11.53
C VAL A 136 -0.60 9.69 -11.54
N HIS A 137 -0.45 9.05 -10.39
CA HIS A 137 0.27 7.77 -10.27
C HIS A 137 -0.66 6.56 -10.43
N GLY A 138 -1.96 6.82 -10.61
CA GLY A 138 -2.99 5.79 -10.62
C GLY A 138 -3.23 5.19 -9.24
N ALA A 139 -4.29 4.39 -9.17
CA ALA A 139 -4.63 3.55 -8.03
C ALA A 139 -5.08 2.18 -8.53
N GLY A 140 -4.99 1.16 -7.66
CA GLY A 140 -5.43 -0.19 -8.00
C GLY A 140 -6.41 -0.73 -6.97
N TRP A 141 -7.51 -1.32 -7.43
CA TRP A 141 -8.36 -2.18 -6.61
C TRP A 141 -8.06 -3.63 -6.96
N ALA A 142 -7.53 -4.36 -6.00
CA ALA A 142 -7.23 -5.78 -6.10
C ALA A 142 -8.02 -6.57 -5.07
N GLN A 143 -8.08 -7.89 -5.28
CA GLN A 143 -8.68 -8.83 -4.32
C GLN A 143 -7.72 -9.98 -4.04
N VAL A 144 -7.70 -10.40 -2.79
CA VAL A 144 -6.98 -11.58 -2.30
C VAL A 144 -7.92 -12.39 -1.43
N GLU A 145 -7.87 -13.72 -1.57
CA GLU A 145 -8.62 -14.62 -0.69
C GLU A 145 -7.69 -15.18 0.39
N VAL A 146 -8.07 -14.99 1.65
CA VAL A 146 -7.37 -15.53 2.81
C VAL A 146 -8.36 -16.25 3.71
N CYS A 147 -8.11 -17.52 4.01
CA CYS A 147 -9.00 -18.34 4.85
C CYS A 147 -10.48 -18.35 4.38
N GLY A 148 -10.72 -18.38 3.08
CA GLY A 148 -12.07 -18.34 2.50
C GLY A 148 -12.77 -17.00 2.67
N LYS A 149 -12.03 -15.93 2.95
CA LYS A 149 -12.52 -14.56 3.04
C LYS A 149 -11.85 -13.71 1.97
N GLU A 150 -12.67 -13.01 1.20
CA GLU A 150 -12.17 -12.05 0.21
C GLU A 150 -11.84 -10.73 0.91
N ILE A 151 -10.63 -10.23 0.67
CA ILE A 151 -10.14 -8.93 1.15
C ILE A 151 -9.94 -8.04 -0.08
N ASN A 152 -10.59 -6.89 -0.08
CA ASN A 152 -10.45 -5.85 -1.09
C ASN A 152 -9.29 -4.93 -0.69
N ILE A 153 -8.31 -4.79 -1.57
CA ILE A 153 -7.11 -3.97 -1.35
C ILE A 153 -7.14 -2.82 -2.34
N VAL A 154 -7.19 -1.59 -1.84
CA VAL A 154 -7.04 -0.38 -2.65
C VAL A 154 -5.67 0.22 -2.38
N THR A 155 -4.84 0.28 -3.42
CA THR A 155 -3.51 0.89 -3.34
C THR A 155 -3.54 2.26 -4.02
N LEU A 156 -2.80 3.22 -3.51
CA LEU A 156 -2.73 4.55 -4.08
C LEU A 156 -1.38 5.24 -3.82
N HIS A 157 -1.11 6.24 -4.64
CA HIS A 157 -0.08 7.24 -4.43
C HIS A 157 -0.61 8.54 -5.05
N THR A 158 -0.96 9.53 -4.23
CA THR A 158 -1.54 10.79 -4.71
C THR A 158 -0.46 11.79 -5.11
N TRP A 159 -0.86 12.86 -5.78
CA TRP A 159 0.03 13.91 -6.27
C TRP A 159 0.92 14.51 -5.17
N PRO A 160 2.28 14.53 -5.29
CA PRO A 160 3.17 14.88 -4.17
C PRO A 160 3.43 16.38 -4.03
N GLN A 161 3.07 17.21 -5.02
CA GLN A 161 3.48 18.61 -5.04
C GLN A 161 2.47 19.52 -4.35
N ARG A 162 2.95 20.69 -3.88
CA ARG A 162 2.10 21.74 -3.29
C ARG A 162 1.21 22.43 -4.32
N TYR A 163 1.60 22.42 -5.59
CA TYR A 163 0.86 23.00 -6.71
C TYR A 163 0.03 21.93 -7.42
N ALA A 164 -1.01 22.32 -8.10
CA ALA A 164 -1.86 21.42 -8.87
C ALA A 164 -1.08 20.81 -10.05
N TYR A 165 -1.46 19.59 -10.43
CA TYR A 165 -0.86 18.94 -11.60
C TYR A 165 -1.06 19.77 -12.86
N LYS A 166 0.04 20.02 -13.59
CA LYS A 166 0.09 20.88 -14.78
C LYS A 166 -0.26 22.37 -14.55
N ALA A 167 -0.12 22.88 -13.30
CA ALA A 167 -0.29 24.30 -13.05
C ALA A 167 0.66 25.14 -13.90
N GLU A 168 0.14 26.14 -14.59
CA GLU A 168 0.94 27.06 -15.41
C GLU A 168 1.88 27.92 -14.53
N ASN A 169 1.37 28.40 -13.40
CA ASN A 169 2.16 29.09 -12.39
C ASN A 169 2.23 28.26 -11.10
N GLN A 170 3.27 27.42 -11.01
CA GLN A 170 3.47 26.52 -9.87
C GLN A 170 3.67 27.26 -8.54
N ALA A 171 4.32 28.43 -8.55
CA ALA A 171 4.57 29.21 -7.34
C ALA A 171 3.26 29.75 -6.75
N GLU A 172 2.40 30.32 -7.57
CA GLU A 172 1.10 30.83 -7.16
C GLU A 172 0.15 29.69 -6.75
N SER A 173 0.07 28.66 -7.55
CA SER A 173 -0.70 27.45 -7.26
C SER A 173 -0.28 26.82 -5.92
N GLY A 174 1.02 26.79 -5.61
CA GLY A 174 1.54 26.29 -4.35
C GLY A 174 1.18 27.17 -3.15
N LYS A 175 1.18 28.50 -3.29
CA LYS A 175 0.71 29.43 -2.26
C LYS A 175 -0.77 29.23 -1.94
N ASN A 176 -1.57 28.98 -2.97
CA ASN A 176 -3.00 28.76 -2.86
C ASN A 176 -3.37 27.33 -2.41
N GLN A 177 -2.38 26.48 -2.10
CA GLN A 177 -2.58 25.09 -1.71
C GLN A 177 -3.42 24.30 -2.74
N GLU A 178 -3.23 24.56 -4.02
CA GLU A 178 -4.00 23.88 -5.07
C GLU A 178 -3.60 22.42 -5.26
N GLY A 179 -2.38 22.05 -4.84
CA GLY A 179 -1.96 20.65 -4.77
C GLY A 179 -2.80 19.84 -3.78
N ASP A 180 -3.17 20.42 -2.65
CA ASP A 180 -4.04 19.79 -1.65
C ASP A 180 -5.47 19.60 -2.20
N VAL A 181 -5.99 20.61 -2.89
CA VAL A 181 -7.29 20.53 -3.58
C VAL A 181 -7.25 19.46 -4.68
N PHE A 182 -6.14 19.37 -5.41
CA PHE A 182 -5.97 18.37 -6.47
C PHE A 182 -5.97 16.95 -5.88
N ARG A 183 -5.20 16.70 -4.80
CA ARG A 183 -5.19 15.42 -4.09
C ARG A 183 -6.57 15.02 -3.57
N ALA A 184 -7.34 15.98 -3.05
CA ALA A 184 -8.70 15.70 -2.59
C ALA A 184 -9.61 15.23 -3.74
N LYS A 185 -9.46 15.79 -4.95
CA LYS A 185 -10.17 15.32 -6.14
C LYS A 185 -9.72 13.92 -6.57
N GLU A 186 -8.41 13.63 -6.54
CA GLU A 186 -7.90 12.28 -6.78
C GLU A 186 -8.54 11.28 -5.79
N MET A 187 -8.50 11.61 -4.50
CA MET A 187 -9.02 10.74 -3.44
C MET A 187 -10.51 10.47 -3.60
N LYS A 188 -11.29 11.54 -3.83
CA LYS A 188 -12.72 11.39 -4.09
C LYS A 188 -12.96 10.43 -5.25
N TYR A 189 -12.27 10.64 -6.36
CA TYR A 189 -12.44 9.79 -7.54
C TYR A 189 -12.00 8.34 -7.28
N ILE A 190 -10.90 8.11 -6.57
CA ILE A 190 -10.46 6.77 -6.18
C ILE A 190 -11.54 6.07 -5.36
N CYS A 191 -12.08 6.72 -4.33
CA CYS A 191 -13.14 6.15 -3.49
C CYS A 191 -14.41 5.88 -4.30
N ASP A 192 -14.86 6.83 -5.12
CA ASP A 192 -16.05 6.69 -5.97
C ASP A 192 -15.91 5.52 -6.97
N GLN A 193 -14.69 5.24 -7.44
CA GLN A 193 -14.42 4.18 -8.42
C GLN A 193 -14.05 2.83 -7.82
N THR A 194 -13.90 2.76 -6.52
CA THR A 194 -13.58 1.54 -5.76
C THR A 194 -14.70 1.20 -4.76
N ILE A 195 -14.51 1.50 -3.51
CA ILE A 195 -15.45 1.17 -2.43
C ILE A 195 -16.87 1.73 -2.69
N GLY A 196 -16.96 2.91 -3.28
CA GLY A 196 -18.22 3.57 -3.62
C GLY A 196 -19.06 2.85 -4.70
N THR A 197 -18.45 1.92 -5.46
CA THR A 197 -19.17 1.13 -6.48
C THR A 197 -19.82 -0.14 -5.92
N VAL A 198 -19.49 -0.51 -4.69
CA VAL A 198 -19.92 -1.78 -4.10
C VAL A 198 -21.00 -1.52 -3.06
N PRO A 199 -22.24 -2.00 -3.27
CA PRO A 199 -23.26 -1.99 -2.26
C PRO A 199 -22.77 -2.74 -1.02
N ASP A 200 -23.14 -2.27 0.17
CA ASP A 200 -22.78 -2.89 1.45
C ASP A 200 -21.26 -3.06 1.70
N ALA A 201 -20.43 -2.27 1.02
CA ALA A 201 -18.97 -2.31 1.20
C ALA A 201 -18.56 -2.14 2.67
N ALA A 202 -19.32 -1.38 3.46
CA ALA A 202 -19.09 -1.20 4.89
C ALA A 202 -19.13 -2.51 5.70
N SER A 203 -19.82 -3.54 5.20
CA SER A 203 -19.93 -4.87 5.82
C SER A 203 -18.86 -5.86 5.33
N GLN A 204 -18.07 -5.48 4.35
CA GLN A 204 -17.04 -6.30 3.72
C GLN A 204 -15.63 -5.94 4.23
N TYR A 205 -14.65 -6.79 3.92
CA TYR A 205 -13.26 -6.56 4.26
C TYR A 205 -12.58 -5.68 3.19
N TRP A 206 -12.34 -4.42 3.55
CA TRP A 206 -11.64 -3.47 2.71
C TRP A 206 -10.43 -2.89 3.46
N ILE A 207 -9.33 -2.78 2.76
CA ILE A 207 -8.14 -2.06 3.18
C ILE A 207 -7.72 -1.09 2.07
N MET A 208 -7.52 0.17 2.39
CA MET A 208 -6.96 1.19 1.51
C MET A 208 -5.66 1.67 2.14
N LEU A 209 -4.58 1.62 1.36
CA LEU A 209 -3.25 1.96 1.86
C LEU A 209 -2.38 2.59 0.77
N GLY A 210 -1.51 3.49 1.17
CA GLY A 210 -0.67 4.21 0.24
C GLY A 210 0.01 5.43 0.83
N ASP A 211 0.72 6.14 -0.04
CA ASP A 211 1.20 7.48 0.22
C ASP A 211 0.13 8.49 -0.24
N PHE A 212 -0.50 9.11 0.73
CA PHE A 212 -1.57 10.09 0.50
C PHE A 212 -1.02 11.48 0.22
N ASN A 213 0.28 11.71 0.44
CA ASN A 213 0.92 13.01 0.31
C ASN A 213 0.15 14.16 1.01
N ALA A 214 -0.68 13.82 1.97
CA ALA A 214 -1.55 14.69 2.73
C ALA A 214 -1.46 14.37 4.22
N VAL A 215 -1.70 15.35 5.07
CA VAL A 215 -1.71 15.18 6.52
C VAL A 215 -3.16 15.10 7.03
N SER A 216 -3.35 14.39 8.14
CA SER A 216 -4.67 14.24 8.75
C SER A 216 -4.90 15.29 9.84
N ARG A 217 -6.16 15.70 9.97
CA ARG A 217 -6.62 16.60 11.04
C ARG A 217 -6.40 16.02 12.44
N VAL A 218 -6.41 14.68 12.58
CA VAL A 218 -6.16 14.03 13.88
C VAL A 218 -4.77 14.31 14.41
N ASP A 219 -3.82 14.62 13.52
CA ASP A 219 -2.44 14.96 13.87
C ASP A 219 -2.19 16.47 14.01
N ASN A 220 -3.24 17.30 13.91
CA ASN A 220 -3.06 18.76 13.86
C ASN A 220 -2.43 19.35 15.13
N GLY A 221 -2.53 18.67 16.26
CA GLY A 221 -1.80 19.05 17.47
C GLY A 221 -0.28 19.13 17.28
N ILE A 222 0.26 18.40 16.31
CA ILE A 222 1.69 18.40 15.93
C ILE A 222 1.98 19.45 14.86
N TYR A 223 1.07 19.61 13.88
CA TYR A 223 1.31 20.51 12.74
C TYR A 223 0.96 21.97 13.05
N GLY A 224 -0.03 22.21 13.89
CA GLY A 224 -0.47 23.55 14.26
C GLY A 224 -1.04 24.37 13.10
N PHE A 225 -1.68 23.70 12.12
CA PHE A 225 -2.32 24.37 11.00
C PHE A 225 -3.67 24.98 11.41
N ASP A 226 -4.09 26.01 10.68
CA ASP A 226 -5.43 26.58 10.83
C ASP A 226 -6.49 25.53 10.50
N GLU A 227 -7.67 25.65 11.09
CA GLU A 227 -8.74 24.65 10.96
C GLU A 227 -9.26 24.48 9.53
N ASP A 228 -9.19 25.53 8.71
CA ASP A 228 -9.58 25.55 7.31
C ASP A 228 -8.44 25.21 6.34
N ASN A 229 -7.30 24.75 6.86
CA ASN A 229 -6.15 24.40 6.05
C ASN A 229 -6.48 23.26 5.07
N LYS A 230 -6.18 23.49 3.79
CA LYS A 230 -6.50 22.56 2.71
C LYS A 230 -5.71 21.25 2.78
N ALA A 231 -4.62 21.20 3.55
CA ALA A 231 -3.85 19.99 3.77
C ALA A 231 -4.67 18.82 4.37
N PHE A 232 -5.80 19.13 5.01
CA PHE A 232 -6.68 18.12 5.61
C PHE A 232 -7.75 17.56 4.66
N LEU A 233 -7.99 18.18 3.51
CA LEU A 233 -9.12 17.85 2.62
C LEU A 233 -9.18 16.37 2.22
N VAL A 234 -8.05 15.73 2.03
CA VAL A 234 -7.98 14.30 1.65
C VAL A 234 -8.58 13.43 2.74
N HIS A 235 -8.10 13.59 3.96
CA HIS A 235 -8.50 12.75 5.09
C HIS A 235 -9.88 13.14 5.64
N ASP A 236 -10.25 14.42 5.57
CA ASP A 236 -11.60 14.88 5.87
C ASP A 236 -12.63 14.23 4.91
N TYR A 237 -12.27 14.10 3.61
CA TYR A 237 -13.11 13.39 2.66
C TYR A 237 -13.24 11.91 3.02
N VAL A 238 -12.13 11.21 3.27
CA VAL A 238 -12.14 9.78 3.60
C VAL A 238 -12.98 9.51 4.84
N SER A 239 -12.74 10.24 5.92
CA SER A 239 -13.44 10.04 7.20
C SER A 239 -14.92 10.43 7.16
N GLY A 240 -15.27 11.46 6.38
CA GLY A 240 -16.65 11.96 6.31
C GLY A 240 -17.53 11.28 5.27
N ASN A 241 -16.97 10.60 4.27
CA ASN A 241 -17.70 10.10 3.10
C ASN A 241 -17.52 8.61 2.82
N THR A 242 -16.71 7.92 3.62
CA THR A 242 -16.45 6.48 3.41
C THR A 242 -16.53 5.73 4.74
N PRO A 243 -16.74 4.40 4.72
CA PRO A 243 -16.72 3.59 5.94
C PRO A 243 -15.29 3.26 6.43
N TYR A 244 -14.27 3.90 5.93
CA TYR A 244 -12.88 3.67 6.29
C TYR A 244 -12.52 4.29 7.64
N ILE A 245 -11.71 3.57 8.41
CA ILE A 245 -11.16 3.96 9.71
C ILE A 245 -9.64 4.02 9.56
N ASP A 246 -9.01 5.12 9.99
CA ASP A 246 -7.55 5.20 10.16
C ASP A 246 -7.15 4.27 11.29
N ILE A 247 -6.45 3.18 10.96
CA ILE A 247 -6.18 2.13 11.93
C ILE A 247 -5.05 2.47 12.89
N VAL A 248 -4.09 3.30 12.46
CA VAL A 248 -2.98 3.70 13.33
C VAL A 248 -3.50 4.66 14.42
N ASP A 249 -4.24 5.69 14.02
CA ASP A 249 -4.87 6.60 14.97
C ASP A 249 -5.84 5.87 15.91
N ARG A 250 -6.64 4.96 15.37
CA ARG A 250 -7.62 4.20 16.16
C ARG A 250 -7.00 3.30 17.22
N LEU A 251 -5.81 2.74 16.95
CA LEU A 251 -5.08 1.88 17.90
C LEU A 251 -4.21 2.69 18.86
N HIS A 252 -3.74 3.87 18.45
CA HIS A 252 -2.84 4.73 19.19
C HIS A 252 -3.38 6.16 19.29
N PRO A 253 -4.57 6.35 19.86
CA PRO A 253 -5.23 7.66 19.87
C PRO A 253 -4.38 8.70 20.62
N GLY A 254 -4.07 9.79 19.91
CA GLY A 254 -3.25 10.88 20.45
C GLY A 254 -1.74 10.58 20.53
N ASP A 255 -1.30 9.41 20.06
CA ASP A 255 0.13 9.06 19.92
C ASP A 255 0.55 9.24 18.47
N PHE A 256 1.16 10.39 18.17
CA PHE A 256 1.60 10.72 16.82
C PHE A 256 2.76 9.84 16.37
N GLN A 257 2.56 9.13 15.28
CA GLN A 257 3.59 8.30 14.66
C GLN A 257 3.91 8.81 13.25
N LYS A 258 5.09 9.43 13.09
CA LYS A 258 5.54 9.88 11.78
C LYS A 258 5.77 8.70 10.82
N SER A 259 5.37 8.85 9.55
CA SER A 259 5.65 7.86 8.50
C SER A 259 6.82 8.25 7.60
N THR A 260 7.37 9.45 7.77
CA THR A 260 8.49 9.93 6.96
C THR A 260 9.64 10.43 7.81
N PHE A 261 10.84 10.39 7.24
CA PHE A 261 12.03 10.95 7.85
C PHE A 261 11.90 12.45 8.13
N SER A 262 11.14 13.16 7.30
CA SER A 262 10.86 14.59 7.49
C SER A 262 9.94 14.91 8.68
N GLY A 263 9.44 13.90 9.38
CA GLY A 263 8.60 14.08 10.56
C GLY A 263 7.11 14.20 10.26
N ARG A 264 6.65 13.81 9.08
CA ARG A 264 5.23 13.82 8.71
C ARG A 264 4.63 12.42 8.76
N ARG A 265 3.32 12.35 8.96
CA ARG A 265 2.52 11.16 8.68
C ARG A 265 1.71 11.43 7.41
N ILE A 266 2.13 10.85 6.30
CA ILE A 266 1.49 10.96 4.99
C ILE A 266 1.20 9.60 4.36
N ASP A 267 1.70 8.53 4.98
CA ASP A 267 1.37 7.15 4.67
C ASP A 267 0.30 6.66 5.63
N PHE A 268 -0.77 6.12 5.10
CA PHE A 268 -1.92 5.70 5.89
C PHE A 268 -2.40 4.31 5.49
N ILE A 269 -2.99 3.63 6.46
CA ILE A 269 -3.76 2.41 6.25
C ILE A 269 -5.14 2.61 6.83
N TYR A 270 -6.14 2.52 5.96
CA TYR A 270 -7.55 2.60 6.30
C TYR A 270 -8.21 1.23 6.15
N MET A 271 -9.11 0.88 7.05
CA MET A 271 -9.88 -0.35 6.97
C MET A 271 -11.37 -0.10 7.25
N THR A 272 -12.24 -0.95 6.69
CA THR A 272 -13.61 -1.02 7.15
C THR A 272 -13.70 -1.70 8.52
N GLU A 273 -14.73 -1.40 9.28
CA GLU A 273 -14.94 -1.92 10.64
C GLU A 273 -14.84 -3.47 10.73
N PRO A 274 -15.42 -4.27 9.79
CA PRO A 274 -15.30 -5.73 9.85
C PRO A 274 -13.85 -6.22 9.76
N LEU A 275 -13.01 -5.57 8.94
CA LEU A 275 -11.60 -5.91 8.82
C LEU A 275 -10.81 -5.37 10.02
N PHE A 276 -11.09 -4.15 10.47
CA PHE A 276 -10.45 -3.55 11.64
C PHE A 276 -10.58 -4.44 12.89
N ARG A 277 -11.75 -5.07 13.10
CA ARG A 277 -11.94 -6.02 14.22
C ARG A 277 -10.99 -7.23 14.20
N LYS A 278 -10.34 -7.49 13.07
CA LYS A 278 -9.33 -8.55 12.96
C LYS A 278 -7.94 -8.06 13.33
N VAL A 279 -7.71 -6.75 13.39
CA VAL A 279 -6.40 -6.16 13.69
C VAL A 279 -5.97 -6.48 15.12
N ARG A 280 -4.72 -6.87 15.27
CA ARG A 280 -4.04 -7.11 16.55
C ARG A 280 -3.05 -6.01 16.86
N SER A 281 -2.33 -5.55 15.84
CA SER A 281 -1.44 -4.39 15.94
C SER A 281 -1.32 -3.71 14.59
N ALA A 282 -1.02 -2.42 14.60
CA ALA A 282 -0.59 -1.65 13.44
C ALA A 282 0.49 -0.68 13.90
N GLU A 283 1.69 -0.77 13.33
CA GLU A 283 2.86 -0.05 13.80
C GLU A 283 3.63 0.53 12.63
N ILE A 284 4.11 1.76 12.78
CA ILE A 284 5.09 2.36 11.88
C ILE A 284 6.48 2.02 12.43
N ILE A 285 7.30 1.37 11.62
CA ILE A 285 8.59 0.82 12.06
C ILE A 285 9.69 1.84 11.80
N HIS A 286 10.30 2.36 12.85
CA HIS A 286 11.33 3.39 12.77
C HIS A 286 12.77 2.86 12.82
N ASP A 287 12.97 1.59 13.10
CA ASP A 287 14.26 0.93 13.24
C ASP A 287 14.23 -0.51 12.71
N GLY A 288 15.32 -1.24 12.92
CA GLY A 288 15.38 -2.65 12.54
C GLY A 288 15.69 -2.92 11.06
N TYR A 289 16.07 -1.89 10.29
CA TYR A 289 16.53 -2.06 8.91
C TYR A 289 17.94 -2.65 8.90
N PRO A 290 18.27 -3.46 7.86
CA PRO A 290 19.67 -3.76 7.58
C PRO A 290 20.43 -2.46 7.34
N THR A 291 21.66 -2.41 7.81
CA THR A 291 22.45 -1.17 7.83
C THR A 291 22.67 -0.54 6.47
N ALA A 292 22.50 0.74 6.50
CA ALA A 292 23.05 1.79 5.67
C ALA A 292 23.32 1.44 4.22
N CYS A 293 22.35 1.60 3.40
CA CYS A 293 22.58 1.88 2.01
C CYS A 293 23.52 3.08 1.88
N ARG A 294 24.53 3.00 1.05
CA ARG A 294 25.28 4.17 0.64
C ARG A 294 24.35 5.10 -0.11
N ASP A 295 24.29 6.34 0.29
CA ASP A 295 23.72 7.35 -0.59
C ASP A 295 24.61 7.51 -1.83
N PRO A 296 24.14 7.11 -3.01
CA PRO A 296 24.96 7.21 -4.23
C PRO A 296 25.24 8.66 -4.63
N ARG A 297 24.57 9.65 -4.02
CA ARG A 297 24.80 11.08 -4.24
C ARG A 297 25.61 11.73 -3.15
N GLY A 298 26.02 11.00 -2.13
CA GLY A 298 26.70 11.54 -0.96
C GLY A 298 25.83 12.47 -0.12
N VAL A 299 24.49 12.37 -0.22
CA VAL A 299 23.54 13.22 0.51
C VAL A 299 22.93 12.42 1.65
N THR A 300 23.19 12.83 2.88
CA THR A 300 22.83 12.08 4.10
C THR A 300 21.36 11.65 4.20
N LYS A 301 20.43 12.39 3.59
CA LYS A 301 19.01 12.03 3.57
C LYS A 301 18.70 10.71 2.84
N PHE A 302 19.62 10.20 2.04
CA PHE A 302 19.49 8.94 1.32
C PHE A 302 20.28 7.79 1.98
N CYS A 303 20.83 8.01 3.16
CA CYS A 303 21.52 6.96 3.92
C CYS A 303 20.54 5.96 4.56
N TYR A 304 19.24 6.15 4.39
CA TYR A 304 18.20 5.23 4.83
C TYR A 304 17.68 4.41 3.64
N PRO A 305 17.08 3.22 3.88
CA PRO A 305 16.49 2.43 2.81
C PRO A 305 15.43 3.19 2.01
N SER A 306 14.68 4.08 2.68
CA SER A 306 13.71 5.01 2.10
C SER A 306 13.61 6.24 2.99
N ASP A 307 13.11 7.35 2.48
CA ASP A 307 12.70 8.52 3.27
C ASP A 307 11.32 8.33 3.93
N HIS A 308 10.67 7.20 3.69
CA HIS A 308 9.46 6.73 4.38
C HIS A 308 9.77 5.52 5.27
N TYR A 309 8.93 5.33 6.28
CA TYR A 309 8.98 4.18 7.19
C TYR A 309 7.92 3.14 6.80
N PRO A 310 8.21 1.83 6.90
CA PRO A 310 7.22 0.81 6.65
C PRO A 310 6.15 0.79 7.74
N ILE A 311 4.95 0.36 7.36
CA ILE A 311 3.83 0.11 8.26
C ILE A 311 3.51 -1.38 8.23
N ILE A 312 3.46 -2.01 9.41
CA ILE A 312 3.14 -3.42 9.55
C ILE A 312 1.82 -3.55 10.30
N VAL A 313 0.92 -4.36 9.74
CA VAL A 313 -0.36 -4.68 10.35
C VAL A 313 -0.48 -6.18 10.53
N ASN A 314 -0.79 -6.60 11.75
CA ASN A 314 -1.09 -7.99 12.09
C ASN A 314 -2.59 -8.17 12.30
N LEU A 315 -3.18 -9.12 11.57
CA LEU A 315 -4.59 -9.47 11.65
C LEU A 315 -4.75 -10.95 12.04
N LYS A 316 -5.89 -11.29 12.63
CA LYS A 316 -6.24 -12.66 12.99
C LYS A 316 -7.64 -13.01 12.47
N PHE A 317 -7.71 -14.00 11.59
CA PHE A 317 -8.92 -14.55 11.00
C PHE A 317 -9.39 -15.81 11.71
#